data_6a991e9b58dda9abdc5dfeadf83cb444
#
_entry.id   6a991e9b58dda9abdc5dfeadf83cb444
#
_cell.length_a   1.000
_cell.length_b   1.000
_cell.length_c   1.000
_cell.angle_alpha   90.00
_cell.angle_beta   90.00
_cell.angle_gamma   90.00
#
_symmetry.space_group_name_H-M   'P 1'
#
loop_
_entity.id
_entity.type
_entity.pdbx_description
1 polymer ?
#
loop_
_entity_poly.entity_id
_entity_poly.type
_entity_poly.pdbx_seq_one_letter_code
_entity_poly.pdbx_strand_id
1 'polypeptide(L)'
;MRTIAFMNQKGGVGKTTTAVNLGAALAELGQKVCLIDLDPQAHLTINFGVEPSSDNINLYSVLVEGHSFLEAVHKIDENTAIVPSSIDLAAAEIEMVGILGRELVLKKRIEAATHDFDFILMDCPPSLGLLTINALAVATEVIIPMQPHFFSLQGVGKLLETVSLVSRRMNPTLKVTGIVLTMFDSQTKLSNEVVFDLSSFLEQARGKPVPWADARMFETRIRRNIKLAESPSFGQTILKYEPASKGAADYRALAKEVLKLGGVNADKPPVSLTINPVDVSKLAAGHPKTGQSDVEAVA
;
A
#
# COMPACT_ATOMS: atom_id res chain seq x y z
N MET A 1 2.53 12.98 -7.53
CA MET A 1 2.38 11.88 -6.54
C MET A 1 1.89 10.62 -7.23
N ARG A 2 2.49 9.48 -6.93
CA ARG A 2 2.05 8.15 -7.40
C ARG A 2 1.52 7.36 -6.20
N THR A 3 0.32 6.79 -6.35
CA THR A 3 -0.32 6.02 -5.29
C THR A 3 -0.44 4.57 -5.75
N ILE A 4 0.30 3.66 -5.10
CA ILE A 4 0.47 2.28 -5.54
C ILE A 4 -0.11 1.32 -4.51
N ALA A 5 -1.06 0.47 -4.91
CA ALA A 5 -1.57 -0.62 -4.08
C ALA A 5 -0.86 -1.94 -4.41
N PHE A 6 -0.34 -2.61 -3.38
CA PHE A 6 0.21 -3.97 -3.49
C PHE A 6 -0.87 -4.96 -3.11
N MET A 7 -1.30 -5.78 -4.05
CA MET A 7 -2.39 -6.71 -3.79
C MET A 7 -2.20 -8.08 -4.40
N ASN A 8 -2.62 -9.09 -3.67
CA ASN A 8 -2.78 -10.47 -4.13
C ASN A 8 -3.64 -11.20 -3.10
N GLN A 9 -4.61 -12.01 -3.54
CA GLN A 9 -5.48 -12.81 -2.66
C GLN A 9 -4.72 -13.92 -1.92
N LYS A 10 -3.61 -14.38 -2.47
CA LYS A 10 -2.81 -15.43 -1.84
C LYS A 10 -1.94 -14.82 -0.74
N GLY A 11 -2.01 -15.37 0.46
CA GLY A 11 -1.12 -15.06 1.57
C GLY A 11 0.32 -15.53 1.29
N GLY A 12 1.31 -14.86 1.88
CA GLY A 12 2.72 -15.27 1.81
C GLY A 12 3.41 -15.09 0.46
N VAL A 13 2.82 -14.33 -0.48
CA VAL A 13 3.44 -14.05 -1.80
C VAL A 13 4.39 -12.86 -1.80
N GLY A 14 4.66 -12.26 -0.64
CA GLY A 14 5.59 -11.14 -0.49
C GLY A 14 4.98 -9.76 -0.78
N LYS A 15 3.67 -9.56 -0.57
CA LYS A 15 3.03 -8.22 -0.66
C LYS A 15 3.72 -7.22 0.27
N THR A 16 3.62 -7.46 1.57
CA THR A 16 4.23 -6.64 2.62
C THR A 16 5.73 -6.45 2.39
N THR A 17 6.46 -7.56 2.13
CA THR A 17 7.90 -7.51 1.85
C THR A 17 8.21 -6.61 0.66
N THR A 18 7.37 -6.62 -0.39
CA THR A 18 7.55 -5.77 -1.57
C THR A 18 7.22 -4.31 -1.26
N ALA A 19 6.10 -4.04 -0.57
CA ALA A 19 5.73 -2.67 -0.18
C ALA A 19 6.83 -2.02 0.66
N VAL A 20 7.28 -2.70 1.74
CA VAL A 20 8.32 -2.22 2.66
C VAL A 20 9.63 -1.94 1.94
N ASN A 21 10.17 -2.93 1.21
CA ASN A 21 11.52 -2.83 0.67
C ASN A 21 11.59 -2.01 -0.62
N LEU A 22 10.52 -1.97 -1.41
CA LEU A 22 10.41 -1.02 -2.52
C LEU A 22 10.30 0.41 -1.98
N GLY A 23 9.48 0.65 -0.95
CA GLY A 23 9.37 1.96 -0.30
C GLY A 23 10.72 2.45 0.21
N ALA A 24 11.43 1.62 0.94
CA ALA A 24 12.77 1.94 1.44
C ALA A 24 13.77 2.21 0.29
N ALA A 25 13.70 1.43 -0.80
CA ALA A 25 14.59 1.64 -1.95
C ALA A 25 14.26 2.91 -2.74
N LEU A 26 12.98 3.31 -2.82
CA LEU A 26 12.56 4.60 -3.39
C LEU A 26 13.04 5.77 -2.52
N ALA A 27 12.94 5.64 -1.19
CA ALA A 27 13.45 6.63 -0.25
C ALA A 27 14.97 6.78 -0.33
N GLU A 28 15.73 5.69 -0.50
CA GLU A 28 17.18 5.71 -0.75
C GLU A 28 17.54 6.46 -2.05
N LEU A 29 16.62 6.48 -3.03
CA LEU A 29 16.72 7.26 -4.26
C LEU A 29 16.16 8.69 -4.14
N GLY A 30 15.98 9.19 -2.92
CA GLY A 30 15.56 10.57 -2.64
C GLY A 30 14.07 10.85 -2.86
N GLN A 31 13.23 9.83 -2.98
CA GLN A 31 11.78 10.02 -3.08
C GLN A 31 11.15 10.10 -1.69
N LYS A 32 10.19 11.00 -1.50
CA LYS A 32 9.40 11.09 -0.27
C LYS A 32 8.28 10.05 -0.29
N VAL A 33 8.37 9.06 0.59
CA VAL A 33 7.50 7.87 0.58
C VAL A 33 6.68 7.79 1.86
N CYS A 34 5.36 7.66 1.73
CA CYS A 34 4.47 7.23 2.79
C CYS A 34 3.99 5.80 2.51
N LEU A 35 4.13 4.91 3.49
CA LEU A 35 3.57 3.58 3.40
C LEU A 35 2.34 3.46 4.31
N ILE A 36 1.26 2.87 3.81
CA ILE A 36 0.02 2.65 4.57
C ILE A 36 -0.18 1.16 4.74
N ASP A 37 -0.26 0.72 5.99
CA ASP A 37 -0.54 -0.67 6.34
C ASP A 37 -2.07 -0.87 6.44
N LEU A 38 -2.65 -1.57 5.46
CA LEU A 38 -4.09 -1.90 5.45
C LEU A 38 -4.37 -3.34 5.94
N ASP A 39 -3.34 -4.08 6.36
CA ASP A 39 -3.54 -5.42 6.89
C ASP A 39 -3.68 -5.36 8.42
N PRO A 40 -4.78 -5.88 9.03
CA PRO A 40 -4.91 -5.97 10.49
C PRO A 40 -3.81 -6.77 11.18
N GLN A 41 -3.06 -7.59 10.43
CA GLN A 41 -1.89 -8.29 10.97
C GLN A 41 -0.68 -7.37 11.19
N ALA A 42 -0.71 -6.13 10.73
CA ALA A 42 0.27 -5.07 10.96
C ALA A 42 1.73 -5.44 10.60
N HIS A 43 1.91 -6.31 9.63
CA HIS A 43 3.25 -6.79 9.27
C HIS A 43 4.14 -5.68 8.69
N LEU A 44 3.58 -4.72 7.93
CA LEU A 44 4.34 -3.56 7.44
C LEU A 44 4.77 -2.69 8.63
N THR A 45 3.87 -2.44 9.56
CA THR A 45 4.11 -1.67 10.79
C THR A 45 5.28 -2.25 11.57
N ILE A 46 5.26 -3.57 11.82
CA ILE A 46 6.34 -4.30 12.53
C ILE A 46 7.67 -4.21 11.76
N ASN A 47 7.66 -4.31 10.43
CA ASN A 47 8.87 -4.22 9.60
C ASN A 47 9.61 -2.87 9.73
N PHE A 48 8.93 -1.81 10.15
CA PHE A 48 9.54 -0.52 10.43
C PHE A 48 9.88 -0.30 11.91
N GLY A 49 9.74 -1.34 12.74
CA GLY A 49 10.03 -1.28 14.18
C GLY A 49 8.99 -0.48 14.98
N VAL A 50 7.81 -0.25 14.41
CA VAL A 50 6.69 0.39 15.10
C VAL A 50 5.83 -0.69 15.73
N GLU A 51 5.49 -0.52 17.01
CA GLU A 51 4.62 -1.45 17.72
C GLU A 51 3.15 -1.21 17.28
N PRO A 52 2.44 -2.27 16.82
CA PRO A 52 1.02 -2.16 16.52
C PRO A 52 0.23 -2.01 17.80
N SER A 53 -0.16 -0.80 18.16
CA SER A 53 -0.92 -0.48 19.36
C SER A 53 -2.22 0.21 19.04
N SER A 54 -3.29 -0.17 19.76
CA SER A 54 -4.58 0.52 19.72
C SER A 54 -4.54 1.89 20.42
N ASP A 55 -3.54 2.13 21.27
CA ASP A 55 -3.37 3.40 21.97
C ASP A 55 -2.78 4.51 21.10
N ASN A 56 -2.19 4.13 19.96
CA ASN A 56 -1.62 5.07 19.00
C ASN A 56 -2.63 5.41 17.90
N ILE A 57 -2.61 6.67 17.44
CA ILE A 57 -3.36 7.05 16.24
C ILE A 57 -2.81 6.25 15.06
N ASN A 58 -3.67 5.47 14.43
CA ASN A 58 -3.33 4.53 13.37
C ASN A 58 -4.38 4.57 12.24
N LEU A 59 -4.31 3.66 11.28
CA LEU A 59 -5.24 3.65 10.16
C LEU A 59 -6.70 3.43 10.58
N TYR A 60 -6.96 2.64 11.64
CA TYR A 60 -8.31 2.48 12.18
C TYR A 60 -8.86 3.83 12.66
N SER A 61 -8.06 4.61 13.39
CA SER A 61 -8.45 5.95 13.86
C SER A 61 -8.83 6.89 12.69
N VAL A 62 -8.11 6.78 11.57
CA VAL A 62 -8.42 7.57 10.36
C VAL A 62 -9.73 7.13 9.71
N LEU A 63 -9.95 5.81 9.58
CA LEU A 63 -11.10 5.27 8.84
C LEU A 63 -12.41 5.32 9.63
N VAL A 64 -12.35 5.08 10.95
CA VAL A 64 -13.52 4.88 11.81
C VAL A 64 -13.75 6.05 12.77
N GLU A 65 -12.71 6.46 13.49
CA GLU A 65 -12.82 7.48 14.55
C GLU A 65 -12.79 8.92 14.02
N GLY A 66 -12.42 9.10 12.77
CA GLY A 66 -12.49 10.41 12.11
C GLY A 66 -11.25 11.27 12.23
N HIS A 67 -10.15 10.73 12.75
CA HIS A 67 -8.85 11.42 12.79
C HIS A 67 -8.39 11.83 11.38
N SER A 68 -7.56 12.88 11.32
CA SER A 68 -6.96 13.29 10.06
C SER A 68 -5.88 12.29 9.62
N PHE A 69 -5.65 12.20 8.31
CA PHE A 69 -4.60 11.34 7.77
C PHE A 69 -3.22 11.67 8.35
N LEU A 70 -2.91 12.98 8.51
CA LEU A 70 -1.60 13.42 8.99
C LEU A 70 -1.35 13.10 10.47
N GLU A 71 -2.39 13.02 11.30
CA GLU A 71 -2.24 12.60 12.70
C GLU A 71 -1.77 11.16 12.83
N ALA A 72 -2.12 10.30 11.86
CA ALA A 72 -1.69 8.90 11.84
C ALA A 72 -0.33 8.69 11.14
N VAL A 73 0.28 9.74 10.57
CA VAL A 73 1.57 9.63 9.89
C VAL A 73 2.72 9.61 10.88
N HIS A 74 3.43 8.50 10.96
CA HIS A 74 4.64 8.31 11.76
C HIS A 74 5.88 8.46 10.88
N LYS A 75 6.73 9.45 11.18
CA LYS A 75 8.00 9.63 10.47
C LYS A 75 9.02 8.59 10.93
N ILE A 76 9.58 7.83 9.99
CA ILE A 76 10.58 6.80 10.22
C ILE A 76 12.01 7.34 10.02
N ASP A 77 12.20 8.07 8.92
CA ASP A 77 13.46 8.74 8.60
C ASP A 77 13.21 9.97 7.71
N GLU A 78 14.26 10.51 7.08
CA GLU A 78 14.17 11.74 6.32
C GLU A 78 13.18 11.68 5.16
N ASN A 79 13.10 10.52 4.49
CA ASN A 79 12.30 10.33 3.28
C ASN A 79 11.19 9.28 3.44
N THR A 80 11.06 8.66 4.62
CA THR A 80 10.12 7.57 4.86
C THR A 80 9.18 7.90 6.02
N ALA A 81 7.89 7.76 5.78
CA ALA A 81 6.85 7.78 6.80
C ALA A 81 5.91 6.59 6.63
N ILE A 82 5.23 6.21 7.71
CA ILE A 82 4.20 5.15 7.67
C ILE A 82 2.91 5.63 8.33
N VAL A 83 1.79 5.06 7.88
CA VAL A 83 0.53 5.03 8.63
C VAL A 83 0.38 3.61 9.15
N PRO A 84 0.54 3.39 10.47
CA PRO A 84 0.55 2.06 11.04
C PRO A 84 -0.84 1.42 11.08
N SER A 85 -0.89 0.10 11.16
CA SER A 85 -2.08 -0.71 11.42
C SER A 85 -2.09 -1.21 12.86
N SER A 86 -3.26 -1.67 13.30
CA SER A 86 -3.45 -2.45 14.52
C SER A 86 -4.50 -3.54 14.29
N ILE A 87 -4.65 -4.44 15.26
CA ILE A 87 -5.67 -5.50 15.20
C ILE A 87 -7.09 -4.94 15.09
N ASP A 88 -7.34 -3.73 15.61
CA ASP A 88 -8.64 -3.07 15.57
C ASP A 88 -9.09 -2.77 14.13
N LEU A 89 -8.15 -2.70 13.20
CA LEU A 89 -8.48 -2.52 11.78
C LEU A 89 -9.36 -3.66 11.24
N ALA A 90 -9.35 -4.84 11.88
CA ALA A 90 -10.28 -5.93 11.54
C ALA A 90 -11.74 -5.56 11.82
N ALA A 91 -12.01 -4.74 12.84
CA ALA A 91 -13.35 -4.26 13.15
C ALA A 91 -13.85 -3.17 12.17
N ALA A 92 -12.93 -2.44 11.54
CA ALA A 92 -13.25 -1.33 10.63
C ALA A 92 -14.20 -1.76 9.50
N GLU A 93 -14.04 -2.98 8.94
CA GLU A 93 -14.91 -3.47 7.87
C GLU A 93 -16.38 -3.61 8.33
N ILE A 94 -16.59 -3.95 9.61
CA ILE A 94 -17.94 -4.10 10.19
C ILE A 94 -18.51 -2.72 10.56
N GLU A 95 -17.72 -1.89 11.21
CA GLU A 95 -18.15 -0.58 11.72
C GLU A 95 -18.46 0.41 10.60
N MET A 96 -17.71 0.34 9.51
CA MET A 96 -17.98 1.15 8.32
C MET A 96 -19.24 0.73 7.54
N VAL A 97 -19.92 -0.38 7.86
CA VAL A 97 -21.11 -0.86 7.11
C VAL A 97 -22.19 0.22 7.00
N GLY A 98 -22.41 1.00 8.07
CA GLY A 98 -23.39 2.07 8.11
C GLY A 98 -22.95 3.39 7.45
N ILE A 99 -21.71 3.53 7.03
CA ILE A 99 -21.17 4.76 6.49
C ILE A 99 -21.48 4.86 4.98
N LEU A 100 -22.17 5.92 4.58
CA LEU A 100 -22.43 6.20 3.17
C LEU A 100 -21.12 6.58 2.45
N GLY A 101 -20.79 5.85 1.39
CA GLY A 101 -19.55 6.04 0.65
C GLY A 101 -18.31 5.49 1.39
N ARG A 102 -18.51 4.48 2.22
CA ARG A 102 -17.47 3.77 2.98
C ARG A 102 -16.28 3.29 2.13
N GLU A 103 -16.51 3.05 0.86
CA GLU A 103 -15.48 2.64 -0.11
C GLU A 103 -14.50 3.78 -0.46
N LEU A 104 -14.85 5.02 -0.13
CA LEU A 104 -14.10 6.24 -0.47
C LEU A 104 -13.57 6.97 0.77
N VAL A 105 -13.66 6.39 1.96
CA VAL A 105 -13.24 7.06 3.20
C VAL A 105 -11.76 7.39 3.17
N LEU A 106 -10.91 6.42 2.87
CA LEU A 106 -9.45 6.63 2.78
C LEU A 106 -9.10 7.70 1.74
N LYS A 107 -9.75 7.67 0.58
CA LYS A 107 -9.56 8.66 -0.47
C LYS A 107 -9.82 10.08 0.04
N LYS A 108 -10.97 10.29 0.66
CA LYS A 108 -11.36 11.60 1.22
C LYS A 108 -10.38 12.08 2.29
N ARG A 109 -9.88 11.18 3.14
CA ARG A 109 -8.91 11.50 4.20
C ARG A 109 -7.56 11.93 3.65
N ILE A 110 -7.06 11.24 2.62
CA ILE A 110 -5.80 11.60 1.95
C ILE A 110 -5.94 12.89 1.16
N GLU A 111 -7.02 13.07 0.39
CA GLU A 111 -7.27 14.27 -0.42
C GLU A 111 -7.48 15.53 0.44
N ALA A 112 -8.02 15.38 1.66
CA ALA A 112 -8.19 16.49 2.60
C ALA A 112 -6.87 16.92 3.28
N ALA A 113 -5.81 16.11 3.18
CA ALA A 113 -4.53 16.35 3.82
C ALA A 113 -3.55 17.06 2.87
N THR A 114 -2.88 18.08 3.37
CA THR A 114 -1.79 18.72 2.62
C THR A 114 -0.49 18.00 2.94
N HIS A 115 0.09 17.32 1.96
CA HIS A 115 1.35 16.59 2.09
C HIS A 115 2.19 16.71 0.82
N ASP A 116 3.49 16.44 0.92
CA ASP A 116 4.44 16.51 -0.18
C ASP A 116 5.10 15.17 -0.53
N PHE A 117 4.39 14.05 -0.30
CA PHE A 117 4.85 12.73 -0.70
C PHE A 117 4.93 12.59 -2.23
N ASP A 118 6.04 12.04 -2.71
CA ASP A 118 6.19 11.64 -4.11
C ASP A 118 5.44 10.31 -4.36
N PHE A 119 5.44 9.42 -3.34
CA PHE A 119 4.79 8.10 -3.37
C PHE A 119 3.94 7.84 -2.13
N ILE A 120 2.76 7.28 -2.33
CA ILE A 120 1.98 6.59 -1.30
C ILE A 120 1.90 5.12 -1.68
N LEU A 121 2.43 4.23 -0.84
CA LEU A 121 2.45 2.78 -1.06
C LEU A 121 1.50 2.11 -0.07
N MET A 122 0.56 1.33 -0.56
CA MET A 122 -0.47 0.69 0.26
C MET A 122 -0.30 -0.82 0.26
N ASP A 123 -0.02 -1.40 1.43
CA ASP A 123 0.01 -2.85 1.63
C ASP A 123 -1.40 -3.36 1.94
N CYS A 124 -1.98 -4.13 1.01
CA CYS A 124 -3.34 -4.61 1.13
C CYS A 124 -3.39 -6.00 1.79
N PRO A 125 -4.43 -6.30 2.60
CA PRO A 125 -4.66 -7.63 3.13
C PRO A 125 -4.89 -8.67 2.00
N PRO A 126 -4.82 -9.97 2.29
CA PRO A 126 -5.06 -11.03 1.29
C PRO A 126 -6.55 -11.21 0.94
N SER A 127 -7.40 -10.28 1.31
CA SER A 127 -8.83 -10.26 1.01
C SER A 127 -9.18 -9.20 -0.04
N LEU A 128 -10.31 -9.35 -0.70
CA LEU A 128 -10.90 -8.31 -1.55
C LEU A 128 -12.05 -7.59 -0.81
N GLY A 129 -11.88 -7.37 0.50
CA GLY A 129 -12.82 -6.70 1.37
C GLY A 129 -12.80 -5.17 1.22
N LEU A 130 -13.48 -4.50 2.14
CA LEU A 130 -13.67 -3.04 2.12
C LEU A 130 -12.34 -2.27 2.23
N LEU A 131 -11.38 -2.78 2.99
CA LEU A 131 -10.05 -2.17 3.11
C LEU A 131 -9.31 -2.16 1.76
N THR A 132 -9.32 -3.29 1.04
CA THR A 132 -8.72 -3.37 -0.30
C THR A 132 -9.45 -2.46 -1.30
N ILE A 133 -10.77 -2.35 -1.22
CA ILE A 133 -11.55 -1.45 -2.08
C ILE A 133 -11.19 0.01 -1.78
N ASN A 134 -11.03 0.40 -0.51
CA ASN A 134 -10.54 1.73 -0.13
C ASN A 134 -9.17 2.03 -0.71
N ALA A 135 -8.23 1.07 -0.68
CA ALA A 135 -6.92 1.22 -1.32
C ALA A 135 -7.05 1.44 -2.83
N LEU A 136 -7.84 0.63 -3.52
CA LEU A 136 -8.05 0.75 -4.97
C LEU A 136 -8.77 2.05 -5.37
N ALA A 137 -9.64 2.59 -4.52
CA ALA A 137 -10.32 3.86 -4.75
C ALA A 137 -9.35 5.05 -4.74
N VAL A 138 -8.24 4.94 -4.01
CA VAL A 138 -7.15 5.94 -3.93
C VAL A 138 -6.08 5.70 -4.99
N ALA A 139 -5.75 4.44 -5.25
CA ALA A 139 -4.59 4.06 -6.06
C ALA A 139 -4.68 4.61 -7.48
N THR A 140 -3.57 5.10 -8.00
CA THR A 140 -3.38 5.32 -9.44
C THR A 140 -2.86 4.06 -10.12
N GLU A 141 -2.18 3.19 -9.33
CA GLU A 141 -1.48 2.03 -9.82
C GLU A 141 -1.68 0.81 -8.91
N VAL A 142 -1.69 -0.38 -9.52
CA VAL A 142 -1.65 -1.66 -8.82
C VAL A 142 -0.39 -2.40 -9.25
N ILE A 143 0.40 -2.85 -8.27
CA ILE A 143 1.47 -3.82 -8.47
C ILE A 143 1.04 -5.14 -7.81
N ILE A 144 1.23 -6.25 -8.53
CA ILE A 144 0.83 -7.60 -8.10
C ILE A 144 2.08 -8.42 -7.79
N PRO A 145 2.52 -8.49 -6.51
CA PRO A 145 3.57 -9.44 -6.11
C PRO A 145 3.04 -10.86 -6.23
N MET A 146 3.78 -11.74 -6.88
CA MET A 146 3.33 -13.09 -7.16
C MET A 146 4.48 -14.10 -7.16
N GLN A 147 4.28 -15.23 -6.50
CA GLN A 147 5.17 -16.39 -6.67
C GLN A 147 4.81 -17.15 -7.96
N PRO A 148 5.80 -17.63 -8.72
CA PRO A 148 5.54 -18.41 -9.93
C PRO A 148 5.13 -19.85 -9.59
N HIS A 149 3.86 -20.03 -9.24
CA HIS A 149 3.23 -21.33 -8.95
C HIS A 149 2.06 -21.59 -9.89
N PHE A 150 1.74 -22.85 -10.12
CA PHE A 150 0.71 -23.30 -11.05
C PHE A 150 -0.67 -22.60 -10.86
N PHE A 151 -1.12 -22.44 -9.63
CA PHE A 151 -2.42 -21.78 -9.34
C PHE A 151 -2.36 -20.24 -9.34
N SER A 152 -1.23 -19.64 -9.66
CA SER A 152 -1.08 -18.19 -9.57
C SER A 152 -1.92 -17.44 -10.60
N LEU A 153 -2.10 -18.00 -11.79
CA LEU A 153 -2.91 -17.41 -12.87
C LEU A 153 -4.40 -17.30 -12.52
N GLN A 154 -4.97 -18.33 -11.87
CA GLN A 154 -6.39 -18.29 -11.47
C GLN A 154 -6.67 -17.17 -10.45
N GLY A 155 -5.76 -16.96 -9.49
CA GLY A 155 -5.88 -15.89 -8.50
C GLY A 155 -5.77 -14.50 -9.14
N VAL A 156 -4.93 -14.33 -10.16
CA VAL A 156 -4.77 -13.06 -10.88
C VAL A 156 -6.06 -12.67 -11.61
N GLY A 157 -6.75 -13.63 -12.25
CA GLY A 157 -7.99 -13.34 -12.97
C GLY A 157 -9.05 -12.67 -12.09
N LYS A 158 -9.35 -13.26 -10.91
CA LYS A 158 -10.34 -12.72 -9.96
C LYS A 158 -9.93 -11.35 -9.39
N LEU A 159 -8.63 -11.16 -9.15
CA LEU A 159 -8.09 -9.88 -8.71
C LEU A 159 -8.32 -8.80 -9.78
N LEU A 160 -8.00 -9.10 -11.05
CA LEU A 160 -8.19 -8.18 -12.16
C LEU A 160 -9.67 -7.83 -12.40
N GLU A 161 -10.60 -8.76 -12.19
CA GLU A 161 -12.04 -8.48 -12.20
C GLU A 161 -12.42 -7.42 -11.17
N THR A 162 -11.88 -7.53 -9.93
CA THR A 162 -12.11 -6.55 -8.87
C THR A 162 -11.53 -5.18 -9.26
N VAL A 163 -10.29 -5.14 -9.76
CA VAL A 163 -9.67 -3.90 -10.25
C VAL A 163 -10.52 -3.27 -11.35
N SER A 164 -11.03 -4.08 -12.30
CA SER A 164 -11.91 -3.59 -13.37
C SER A 164 -13.22 -3.01 -12.85
N LEU A 165 -13.81 -3.64 -11.82
CA LEU A 165 -15.03 -3.14 -11.21
C LEU A 165 -14.81 -1.78 -10.53
N VAL A 166 -13.73 -1.64 -9.74
CA VAL A 166 -13.37 -0.38 -9.07
C VAL A 166 -13.02 0.68 -10.10
N SER A 167 -12.23 0.35 -11.14
CA SER A 167 -11.86 1.29 -12.20
C SER A 167 -13.10 1.87 -12.89
N ARG A 168 -14.07 1.03 -13.22
CA ARG A 168 -15.30 1.49 -13.91
C ARG A 168 -16.26 2.29 -13.02
N ARG A 169 -16.33 2.00 -11.71
CA ARG A 169 -17.36 2.57 -10.83
C ARG A 169 -16.88 3.71 -9.97
N MET A 170 -15.61 3.71 -9.55
CA MET A 170 -15.12 4.58 -8.48
C MET A 170 -13.81 5.31 -8.83
N ASN A 171 -12.93 4.69 -9.61
CA ASN A 171 -11.61 5.25 -9.90
C ASN A 171 -11.16 5.01 -11.35
N PRO A 172 -11.63 5.82 -12.31
CA PRO A 172 -11.32 5.65 -13.73
C PRO A 172 -9.82 5.74 -14.07
N THR A 173 -9.00 6.30 -13.19
CA THR A 173 -7.55 6.43 -13.39
C THR A 173 -6.75 5.21 -12.95
N LEU A 174 -7.40 4.27 -12.25
CA LEU A 174 -6.77 3.06 -11.73
C LEU A 174 -6.26 2.16 -12.85
N LYS A 175 -4.98 1.82 -12.81
CA LYS A 175 -4.32 0.91 -13.76
C LYS A 175 -3.53 -0.16 -13.03
N VAL A 176 -3.40 -1.32 -13.66
CA VAL A 176 -2.42 -2.32 -13.22
C VAL A 176 -1.11 -2.02 -13.93
N THR A 177 -0.09 -1.64 -13.16
CA THR A 177 1.25 -1.33 -13.69
C THR A 177 1.99 -2.61 -14.07
N GLY A 178 1.88 -3.65 -13.23
CA GLY A 178 2.50 -4.92 -13.57
C GLY A 178 2.55 -5.95 -12.44
N ILE A 179 3.23 -7.04 -12.75
CA ILE A 179 3.42 -8.20 -11.90
C ILE A 179 4.90 -8.30 -11.52
N VAL A 180 5.19 -8.35 -10.21
CA VAL A 180 6.53 -8.61 -9.67
C VAL A 180 6.62 -10.07 -9.26
N LEU A 181 7.54 -10.81 -9.86
CA LEU A 181 7.82 -12.18 -9.47
C LEU A 181 8.67 -12.20 -8.20
N THR A 182 8.13 -12.81 -7.15
CA THR A 182 8.75 -12.94 -5.83
C THR A 182 9.19 -14.38 -5.55
N MET A 183 10.17 -14.55 -4.67
CA MET A 183 10.75 -15.87 -4.34
C MET A 183 11.12 -16.66 -5.60
N PHE A 184 11.57 -15.92 -6.61
CA PHE A 184 11.84 -16.46 -7.94
C PHE A 184 13.06 -17.38 -7.92
N ASP A 185 12.91 -18.54 -8.58
CA ASP A 185 13.99 -19.48 -8.85
C ASP A 185 14.04 -19.76 -10.36
N SER A 186 15.11 -19.29 -10.99
CA SER A 186 15.32 -19.45 -12.43
C SER A 186 15.62 -20.88 -12.87
N GLN A 187 15.98 -21.77 -11.94
CA GLN A 187 16.38 -23.15 -12.26
C GLN A 187 15.16 -24.08 -12.41
N THR A 188 13.98 -23.65 -11.97
CA THR A 188 12.77 -24.49 -12.04
C THR A 188 12.05 -24.34 -13.38
N LYS A 189 11.71 -25.47 -14.00
CA LYS A 189 10.88 -25.50 -15.24
C LYS A 189 9.54 -24.80 -15.02
N LEU A 190 8.91 -25.04 -13.86
CA LEU A 190 7.63 -24.44 -13.51
C LEU A 190 7.67 -22.90 -13.52
N SER A 191 8.74 -22.29 -12.99
CA SER A 191 8.86 -20.83 -13.03
C SER A 191 8.89 -20.29 -14.45
N ASN A 192 9.55 -20.97 -15.37
CA ASN A 192 9.63 -20.55 -16.76
C ASN A 192 8.30 -20.72 -17.50
N GLU A 193 7.55 -21.80 -17.25
CA GLU A 193 6.20 -22.02 -17.80
C GLU A 193 5.23 -20.92 -17.31
N VAL A 194 5.21 -20.62 -16.02
CA VAL A 194 4.37 -19.56 -15.45
C VAL A 194 4.73 -18.19 -16.03
N VAL A 195 6.02 -17.89 -16.23
CA VAL A 195 6.48 -16.66 -16.88
C VAL A 195 5.94 -16.55 -18.30
N PHE A 196 5.99 -17.64 -19.07
CA PHE A 196 5.48 -17.67 -20.44
C PHE A 196 3.96 -17.46 -20.49
N ASP A 197 3.21 -18.15 -19.65
CA ASP A 197 1.75 -18.03 -19.59
C ASP A 197 1.29 -16.64 -19.18
N LEU A 198 1.95 -16.04 -18.18
CA LEU A 198 1.70 -14.66 -17.76
C LEU A 198 2.00 -13.65 -18.87
N SER A 199 3.13 -13.82 -19.57
CA SER A 199 3.49 -12.94 -20.68
C SER A 199 2.43 -13.01 -21.79
N SER A 200 1.99 -14.22 -22.11
CA SER A 200 0.95 -14.45 -23.13
C SER A 200 -0.39 -13.83 -22.70
N PHE A 201 -0.76 -13.96 -21.42
CA PHE A 201 -1.97 -13.36 -20.86
C PHE A 201 -1.94 -11.83 -20.94
N LEU A 202 -0.83 -11.19 -20.55
CA LEU A 202 -0.68 -9.74 -20.60
C LEU A 202 -0.66 -9.22 -22.06
N GLU A 203 0.00 -9.94 -22.97
CA GLU A 203 0.02 -9.58 -24.38
C GLU A 203 -1.37 -9.62 -25.03
N GLN A 204 -2.19 -10.61 -24.67
CA GLN A 204 -3.58 -10.70 -25.11
C GLN A 204 -4.47 -9.56 -24.60
N ALA A 205 -4.09 -8.87 -23.53
CA ALA A 205 -4.80 -7.72 -22.99
C ALA A 205 -4.46 -6.39 -23.72
N ARG A 206 -3.35 -6.35 -24.44
CA ARG A 206 -2.91 -5.13 -25.14
C ARG A 206 -3.96 -4.59 -26.08
N GLY A 207 -4.16 -3.26 -26.01
CA GLY A 207 -5.15 -2.57 -26.84
C GLY A 207 -6.61 -2.81 -26.47
N LYS A 208 -6.91 -3.64 -25.44
CA LYS A 208 -8.27 -3.82 -24.95
C LYS A 208 -8.61 -2.72 -23.92
N PRO A 209 -9.90 -2.37 -23.78
CA PRO A 209 -10.36 -1.38 -22.81
C PRO A 209 -10.42 -1.96 -21.37
N VAL A 210 -9.28 -2.40 -20.85
CA VAL A 210 -9.14 -2.99 -19.52
C VAL A 210 -8.04 -2.28 -18.72
N PRO A 211 -8.15 -2.17 -17.38
CA PRO A 211 -7.15 -1.46 -16.57
C PRO A 211 -5.73 -2.02 -16.63
N TRP A 212 -5.56 -3.24 -17.11
CA TRP A 212 -4.27 -3.92 -17.27
C TRP A 212 -3.79 -4.03 -18.72
N ALA A 213 -4.36 -3.23 -19.65
CA ALA A 213 -3.96 -3.26 -21.05
C ALA A 213 -2.45 -2.98 -21.24
N ASP A 214 -1.90 -2.09 -20.44
CA ASP A 214 -0.49 -1.70 -20.46
C ASP A 214 0.36 -2.39 -19.39
N ALA A 215 -0.24 -3.35 -18.65
CA ALA A 215 0.46 -4.08 -17.60
C ALA A 215 1.61 -4.89 -18.19
N ARG A 216 2.68 -5.05 -17.39
CA ARG A 216 3.86 -5.81 -17.76
C ARG A 216 4.33 -6.69 -16.62
N MET A 217 5.10 -7.70 -16.93
CA MET A 217 5.95 -8.34 -15.94
C MET A 217 7.17 -7.45 -15.72
N PHE A 218 7.50 -7.10 -14.45
CA PHE A 218 8.74 -6.41 -14.17
C PHE A 218 9.94 -7.27 -14.58
N GLU A 219 10.96 -6.65 -15.16
CA GLU A 219 12.21 -7.35 -15.52
C GLU A 219 12.93 -7.82 -14.26
N THR A 220 12.88 -6.98 -13.21
CA THR A 220 13.42 -7.30 -11.90
C THR A 220 12.58 -8.39 -11.22
N ARG A 221 13.26 -9.45 -10.82
CA ARG A 221 12.67 -10.58 -10.08
C ARG A 221 13.27 -10.64 -8.69
N ILE A 222 12.41 -10.74 -7.68
CA ILE A 222 12.87 -10.86 -6.29
C ILE A 222 13.22 -12.32 -6.03
N ARG A 223 14.50 -12.60 -5.91
CA ARG A 223 15.02 -13.95 -5.66
C ARG A 223 14.68 -14.41 -4.24
N ARG A 224 14.58 -15.72 -4.08
CA ARG A 224 14.45 -16.29 -2.72
C ARG A 224 15.69 -15.91 -1.91
N ASN A 225 15.47 -15.27 -0.75
CA ASN A 225 16.54 -14.79 0.12
C ASN A 225 16.06 -14.88 1.59
N ILE A 226 16.80 -15.63 2.40
CA ILE A 226 16.46 -15.84 3.82
C ILE A 226 16.54 -14.54 4.62
N LYS A 227 17.43 -13.62 4.23
CA LYS A 227 17.58 -12.32 4.90
C LYS A 227 16.33 -11.44 4.80
N LEU A 228 15.54 -11.60 3.72
CA LEU A 228 14.23 -10.97 3.60
C LEU A 228 13.19 -11.54 4.58
N ALA A 229 13.34 -12.78 5.01
CA ALA A 229 12.47 -13.40 6.01
C ALA A 229 12.93 -13.07 7.45
N GLU A 230 14.20 -12.81 7.65
CA GLU A 230 14.79 -12.47 8.97
C GLU A 230 14.57 -11.00 9.33
N SER A 231 14.72 -10.07 8.36
CA SER A 231 14.73 -8.62 8.60
C SER A 231 13.50 -8.09 9.37
N PRO A 232 12.27 -8.62 9.20
CA PRO A 232 11.12 -8.18 9.97
C PRO A 232 11.25 -8.41 11.49
N SER A 233 11.93 -9.50 11.89
CA SER A 233 12.16 -9.82 13.32
C SER A 233 13.04 -8.79 14.03
N PHE A 234 13.75 -7.97 13.26
CA PHE A 234 14.59 -6.89 13.77
C PHE A 234 13.96 -5.50 13.57
N GLY A 235 12.72 -5.43 13.07
CA GLY A 235 12.05 -4.16 12.77
C GLY A 235 12.81 -3.35 11.71
N GLN A 236 13.43 -4.01 10.73
CA GLN A 236 14.28 -3.36 9.74
C GLN A 236 13.95 -3.80 8.32
N THR A 237 14.06 -2.87 7.39
CA THR A 237 14.03 -3.20 5.96
C THR A 237 15.30 -3.96 5.57
N ILE A 238 15.27 -4.72 4.47
CA ILE A 238 16.45 -5.45 3.99
C ILE A 238 17.61 -4.51 3.68
N LEU A 239 17.32 -3.25 3.29
CA LEU A 239 18.34 -2.26 2.95
C LEU A 239 19.12 -1.79 4.18
N LYS A 240 18.49 -1.82 5.37
CA LYS A 240 19.14 -1.54 6.67
C LYS A 240 19.73 -2.79 7.29
N TYR A 241 19.01 -3.92 7.25
CA TYR A 241 19.39 -5.18 7.89
C TYR A 241 20.61 -5.84 7.21
N GLU A 242 20.59 -5.97 5.88
CA GLU A 242 21.65 -6.61 5.12
C GLU A 242 21.82 -5.91 3.74
N PRO A 243 22.43 -4.72 3.72
CA PRO A 243 22.50 -3.84 2.53
C PRO A 243 23.20 -4.47 1.32
N ALA A 244 24.09 -5.45 1.57
CA ALA A 244 24.87 -6.16 0.55
C ALA A 244 24.16 -7.42 0.04
N SER A 245 22.99 -7.77 0.60
CA SER A 245 22.28 -8.98 0.21
C SER A 245 21.72 -8.90 -1.22
N LYS A 246 21.50 -10.09 -1.81
CA LYS A 246 20.81 -10.17 -3.11
C LYS A 246 19.41 -9.57 -3.05
N GLY A 247 18.71 -9.71 -1.90
CA GLY A 247 17.39 -9.12 -1.70
C GLY A 247 17.41 -7.60 -1.74
N ALA A 248 18.40 -6.96 -1.09
CA ALA A 248 18.57 -5.50 -1.16
C ALA A 248 18.88 -5.05 -2.60
N ALA A 249 19.75 -5.75 -3.30
CA ALA A 249 20.07 -5.46 -4.71
C ALA A 249 18.84 -5.58 -5.63
N ASP A 250 17.99 -6.61 -5.42
CA ASP A 250 16.78 -6.82 -6.20
C ASP A 250 15.78 -5.68 -5.98
N TYR A 251 15.55 -5.23 -4.74
CA TYR A 251 14.62 -4.12 -4.46
C TYR A 251 15.15 -2.77 -4.94
N ARG A 252 16.46 -2.51 -4.89
CA ARG A 252 17.05 -1.32 -5.53
C ARG A 252 16.86 -1.32 -7.05
N ALA A 253 17.01 -2.48 -7.69
CA ALA A 253 16.74 -2.62 -9.13
C ALA A 253 15.25 -2.40 -9.44
N LEU A 254 14.35 -2.97 -8.65
CA LEU A 254 12.90 -2.77 -8.80
C LEU A 254 12.51 -1.29 -8.63
N ALA A 255 13.09 -0.59 -7.66
CA ALA A 255 12.83 0.84 -7.45
C ALA A 255 13.22 1.68 -8.67
N LYS A 256 14.39 1.42 -9.26
CA LYS A 256 14.82 2.09 -10.50
C LYS A 256 13.87 1.80 -11.67
N GLU A 257 13.42 0.57 -11.79
CA GLU A 257 12.46 0.18 -12.83
C GLU A 257 11.10 0.88 -12.63
N VAL A 258 10.59 0.96 -11.40
CA VAL A 258 9.36 1.68 -11.05
C VAL A 258 9.47 3.18 -11.34
N LEU A 259 10.60 3.83 -11.03
CA LEU A 259 10.83 5.24 -11.34
C LEU A 259 10.83 5.48 -12.85
N LYS A 260 11.54 4.65 -13.61
CA LYS A 260 11.62 4.75 -15.07
C LYS A 260 10.24 4.66 -15.73
N LEU A 261 9.34 3.81 -15.21
CA LEU A 261 7.98 3.69 -15.72
C LEU A 261 7.15 4.97 -15.50
N GLY A 262 7.43 5.71 -14.44
CA GLY A 262 6.75 6.98 -14.13
C GLY A 262 7.36 8.20 -14.82
N GLY A 263 8.39 8.05 -15.66
CA GLY A 263 9.10 9.17 -16.27
C GLY A 263 9.87 10.05 -15.27
N VAL A 264 10.08 9.56 -14.04
CA VAL A 264 10.80 10.27 -12.98
C VAL A 264 12.30 9.96 -13.12
N ASN A 265 13.11 11.02 -13.16
CA ASN A 265 14.56 10.87 -13.20
C ASN A 265 15.07 10.37 -11.83
N ALA A 266 15.85 9.30 -11.82
CA ALA A 266 16.37 8.68 -10.59
C ALA A 266 17.45 9.53 -9.88
N ASP A 267 17.87 10.66 -10.48
CA ASP A 267 18.97 11.52 -9.98
C ASP A 267 18.45 12.80 -9.29
N LYS A 268 17.24 12.77 -8.71
CA LYS A 268 16.74 13.91 -7.94
C LYS A 268 17.54 14.05 -6.63
N PRO A 269 18.11 15.23 -6.30
CA PRO A 269 18.78 15.40 -5.01
C PRO A 269 17.80 15.18 -3.85
N PRO A 270 18.25 14.63 -2.71
CA PRO A 270 17.38 14.38 -1.56
C PRO A 270 16.78 15.70 -1.04
N VAL A 271 15.47 15.71 -0.88
CA VAL A 271 14.73 16.83 -0.27
C VAL A 271 14.01 16.27 0.93
N SER A 272 14.24 16.85 2.13
CA SER A 272 13.63 16.38 3.38
C SER A 272 12.10 16.47 3.37
N LEU A 273 11.45 15.47 3.98
CA LEU A 273 10.00 15.48 4.23
C LEU A 273 9.62 16.63 5.18
N THR A 274 8.72 17.50 4.73
CA THR A 274 8.06 18.48 5.58
C THR A 274 6.67 17.96 5.92
N ILE A 275 6.48 17.51 7.15
CA ILE A 275 5.18 17.21 7.72
C ILE A 275 4.84 18.41 8.60
N ASN A 276 3.92 19.27 8.16
CA ASN A 276 3.44 20.35 8.99
C ASN A 276 2.45 19.75 10.01
N PRO A 277 2.75 19.81 11.33
CA PRO A 277 1.79 19.39 12.33
C PRO A 277 0.54 20.27 12.18
N VAL A 278 -0.63 19.64 12.17
CA VAL A 278 -1.90 20.37 12.16
C VAL A 278 -1.95 21.20 13.44
N ASP A 279 -2.18 22.50 13.29
CA ASP A 279 -2.40 23.39 14.43
C ASP A 279 -3.75 23.02 15.08
N VAL A 280 -3.68 22.19 16.10
CA VAL A 280 -4.83 21.62 16.84
C VAL A 280 -5.66 22.74 17.50
N SER A 281 -5.12 23.95 17.67
CA SER A 281 -5.83 25.08 18.26
C SER A 281 -7.01 25.56 17.42
N LYS A 282 -7.02 25.29 16.11
CA LYS A 282 -8.10 25.67 15.20
C LYS A 282 -9.26 24.68 15.13
N LEU A 283 -9.10 23.46 15.64
CA LEU A 283 -10.12 22.42 15.64
C LEU A 283 -11.08 22.51 16.84
N ALA A 284 -10.69 23.21 17.90
CA ALA A 284 -11.50 23.36 19.12
C ALA A 284 -12.67 24.36 19.00
N ALA A 285 -12.79 25.11 17.91
CA ALA A 285 -13.78 26.20 17.78
C ALA A 285 -15.12 25.80 17.14
N GLY A 286 -15.39 24.51 16.89
CA GLY A 286 -16.52 24.05 16.08
C GLY A 286 -17.51 23.08 16.73
N HIS A 287 -17.57 22.94 18.06
CA HIS A 287 -18.64 22.16 18.68
C HIS A 287 -19.83 23.07 19.02
N PRO A 288 -21.02 22.85 18.43
CA PRO A 288 -22.23 23.52 18.91
C PRO A 288 -22.56 22.95 20.30
N LYS A 289 -22.65 23.84 21.29
CA LYS A 289 -23.18 23.50 22.62
C LYS A 289 -24.59 22.97 22.43
N THR A 290 -24.82 21.70 22.69
CA THR A 290 -26.14 21.13 22.85
C THR A 290 -26.80 21.76 24.08
N GLY A 291 -27.90 22.48 23.85
CA GLY A 291 -28.68 23.13 24.88
C GLY A 291 -29.21 22.13 25.91
N GLN A 292 -29.04 22.49 27.16
CA GLN A 292 -29.80 21.90 28.28
C GLN A 292 -31.30 22.18 28.03
N SER A 293 -32.06 21.13 27.88
CA SER A 293 -33.51 21.20 28.01
C SER A 293 -33.88 21.01 29.48
N ASP A 294 -34.44 22.07 30.07
CA ASP A 294 -35.11 22.05 31.37
C ASP A 294 -36.23 21.01 31.33
N VAL A 295 -36.16 20.03 32.23
CA VAL A 295 -37.32 19.18 32.55
C VAL A 295 -37.95 19.77 33.81
N GLU A 296 -39.00 20.57 33.62
CA GLU A 296 -39.92 20.93 34.70
C GLU A 296 -40.68 19.68 35.18
N ALA A 297 -40.60 19.47 36.49
CA ALA A 297 -41.43 18.50 37.20
C ALA A 297 -42.87 19.01 37.28
N VAL A 298 -43.83 18.19 36.84
CA VAL A 298 -45.25 18.36 37.19
C VAL A 298 -45.69 17.15 38.00
N ALA A 299 -46.33 17.42 39.11
CA ALA A 299 -46.81 16.61 40.20
C ALA A 299 -47.64 15.36 39.81
#